data_05ac964c2fb93881dfea569ff9835bdc
#
_entry.id   05ac964c2fb93881dfea569ff9835bdc
#
_cell.length_a   1.000
_cell.length_b   1.000
_cell.length_c   1.000
_cell.angle_alpha   90.00
_cell.angle_beta   90.00
_cell.angle_gamma   90.00
#
_symmetry.space_group_name_H-M   'P 1'
#
loop_
_entity.id
_entity.type
_entity.pdbx_description
1 polymer ?
#
loop_
_entity_poly.entity_id
_entity_poly.type
_entity_poly.pdbx_seq_one_letter_code
_entity_poly.pdbx_strand_id
1 'polypeptide(L)'
;AAVNTRGGGMSYTKGHVPINEQTVMIDNSLMNRVLKVNTVDRYVTLETGVRWVDLRVALKGTGFRVPYLGTLSGNHATVGGGLSQNATGMGRTTLADHVLGLEVVLGDGRLIKTGSSNTKNTSPFYRYNGPDLTGIFLCDSGAFGIKTKVHLLLEPWPQMSFGCVTFPDR
;
A
#
# COMPACT_ATOMS: atom_id res chain seq x y z
N ALA A 1 19.49 17.39 -7.33
CA ALA A 1 18.06 17.65 -7.28
C ALA A 1 17.42 16.69 -6.26
N ALA A 2 16.45 17.17 -5.49
CA ALA A 2 15.65 16.31 -4.64
C ALA A 2 14.62 15.56 -5.49
N VAL A 3 14.22 14.38 -5.04
CA VAL A 3 13.14 13.61 -5.67
C VAL A 3 11.99 13.49 -4.69
N ASN A 4 10.79 13.74 -5.17
CA ASN A 4 9.56 13.56 -4.40
C ASN A 4 8.60 12.65 -5.15
N THR A 5 7.85 11.81 -4.44
CA THR A 5 6.92 10.87 -5.05
C THR A 5 5.48 11.30 -4.78
N ARG A 6 4.61 11.09 -5.77
CA ARG A 6 3.18 11.33 -5.65
C ARG A 6 2.40 10.08 -6.06
N GLY A 7 1.41 9.72 -5.25
CA GLY A 7 0.34 8.80 -5.63
C GLY A 7 -0.94 9.58 -5.95
N GLY A 8 -2.02 9.34 -5.24
CA GLY A 8 -3.30 10.04 -5.44
C GLY A 8 -3.35 11.50 -4.95
N GLY A 9 -2.29 12.03 -4.34
CA GLY A 9 -2.25 13.41 -3.84
C GLY A 9 -3.15 13.71 -2.64
N MET A 10 -3.61 12.69 -1.92
CA MET A 10 -4.62 12.80 -0.85
C MET A 10 -4.02 12.94 0.55
N SER A 11 -2.71 13.21 0.67
CA SER A 11 -2.05 13.35 1.97
C SER A 11 -2.43 14.66 2.67
N TYR A 12 -2.89 14.57 3.91
CA TYR A 12 -3.18 15.74 4.75
C TYR A 12 -1.91 16.50 5.18
N THR A 13 -0.77 15.81 5.22
CA THR A 13 0.53 16.40 5.58
C THR A 13 1.22 17.11 4.42
N LYS A 14 0.61 17.07 3.22
CA LYS A 14 1.18 17.59 1.97
C LYS A 14 2.55 17.00 1.61
N GLY A 15 2.91 15.81 2.10
CA GLY A 15 4.19 15.17 1.83
C GLY A 15 4.51 14.92 0.35
N HIS A 16 3.50 15.02 -0.51
CA HIS A 16 3.65 14.92 -1.97
C HIS A 16 3.95 16.27 -2.64
N VAL A 17 3.98 17.37 -1.89
CA VAL A 17 4.22 18.72 -2.45
C VAL A 17 5.71 18.99 -2.46
N PRO A 18 6.30 19.39 -3.60
CA PRO A 18 7.70 19.77 -3.67
C PRO A 18 8.00 20.95 -2.73
N ILE A 19 9.16 20.89 -2.07
CA ILE A 19 9.59 21.94 -1.14
C ILE A 19 10.32 23.09 -1.83
N ASN A 20 10.81 22.89 -3.05
CA ASN A 20 11.48 23.91 -3.87
C ASN A 20 11.41 23.56 -5.36
N GLU A 21 11.81 24.51 -6.20
CA GLU A 21 11.80 24.39 -7.67
C GLU A 21 12.81 23.37 -8.22
N GLN A 22 13.79 22.94 -7.42
CA GLN A 22 14.81 21.95 -7.83
C GLN A 22 14.37 20.52 -7.51
N THR A 23 13.11 20.31 -7.16
CA THR A 23 12.56 19.00 -6.85
C THR A 23 11.92 18.37 -8.09
N VAL A 24 12.36 17.16 -8.43
CA VAL A 24 11.72 16.32 -9.46
C VAL A 24 10.59 15.55 -8.81
N MET A 25 9.37 15.75 -9.30
CA MET A 25 8.20 14.98 -8.85
C MET A 25 8.01 13.75 -9.76
N ILE A 26 7.95 12.58 -9.14
CA ILE A 26 7.63 11.32 -9.82
C ILE A 26 6.19 10.96 -9.49
N ASP A 27 5.32 10.98 -10.49
CA ASP A 27 3.92 10.56 -10.36
C ASP A 27 3.79 9.06 -10.61
N ASN A 28 3.41 8.34 -9.58
CA ASN A 28 3.25 6.89 -9.59
C ASN A 28 1.86 6.43 -10.07
N SER A 29 0.97 7.33 -10.46
CA SER A 29 -0.43 7.01 -10.81
C SER A 29 -0.57 6.05 -12.00
N LEU A 30 0.42 6.00 -12.89
CA LEU A 30 0.44 5.07 -14.03
C LEU A 30 0.88 3.65 -13.65
N MET A 31 1.49 3.44 -12.49
CA MET A 31 1.78 2.11 -11.94
C MET A 31 0.53 1.58 -11.20
N ASN A 32 -0.52 1.24 -11.94
CA ASN A 32 -1.86 1.02 -11.40
C ASN A 32 -2.44 -0.38 -11.67
N ARG A 33 -1.58 -1.37 -11.94
CA ARG A 33 -2.01 -2.73 -12.24
C ARG A 33 -2.06 -3.61 -11.01
N VAL A 34 -3.13 -4.40 -10.86
CA VAL A 34 -3.16 -5.57 -9.98
C VAL A 34 -2.51 -6.72 -10.74
N LEU A 35 -1.35 -7.17 -10.29
CA LEU A 35 -0.49 -8.10 -11.03
C LEU A 35 -0.83 -9.57 -10.77
N LYS A 36 -1.21 -9.89 -9.53
CA LYS A 36 -1.54 -11.27 -9.14
C LYS A 36 -2.46 -11.28 -7.93
N VAL A 37 -3.52 -12.06 -7.98
CA VAL A 37 -4.31 -12.45 -6.82
C VAL A 37 -4.07 -13.94 -6.56
N ASN A 38 -3.55 -14.29 -5.41
CA ASN A 38 -3.29 -15.67 -5.01
C ASN A 38 -4.17 -16.00 -3.79
N THR A 39 -5.24 -16.74 -4.01
CA THR A 39 -6.20 -17.14 -2.98
C THR A 39 -5.72 -18.35 -2.18
N VAL A 40 -4.75 -19.11 -2.68
CA VAL A 40 -4.16 -20.27 -2.01
C VAL A 40 -3.22 -19.81 -0.90
N ASP A 41 -2.21 -18.98 -1.25
CA ASP A 41 -1.25 -18.44 -0.31
C ASP A 41 -1.73 -17.10 0.32
N ARG A 42 -2.94 -16.65 -0.03
CA ARG A 42 -3.63 -15.49 0.53
C ARG A 42 -2.84 -14.19 0.44
N TYR A 43 -2.39 -13.84 -0.75
CA TYR A 43 -1.79 -12.53 -1.01
C TYR A 43 -2.24 -11.94 -2.35
N VAL A 44 -2.14 -10.63 -2.45
CA VAL A 44 -2.26 -9.89 -3.70
C VAL A 44 -0.97 -9.13 -3.97
N THR A 45 -0.49 -9.18 -5.20
CA THR A 45 0.63 -8.37 -5.69
C THR A 45 0.08 -7.28 -6.59
N LEU A 46 0.46 -6.05 -6.34
CA LEU A 46 0.02 -4.90 -7.13
C LEU A 46 1.10 -3.82 -7.22
N GLU A 47 0.94 -2.96 -8.20
CA GLU A 47 1.72 -1.73 -8.34
C GLU A 47 1.21 -0.67 -7.37
N THR A 48 2.08 0.19 -6.88
CA THR A 48 1.77 1.09 -5.76
C THR A 48 0.85 2.26 -6.11
N GLY A 49 0.66 2.55 -7.39
CA GLY A 49 -0.31 3.53 -7.89
C GLY A 49 -1.75 2.99 -7.99
N VAL A 50 -1.99 1.71 -7.72
CA VAL A 50 -3.36 1.16 -7.63
C VAL A 50 -4.14 1.91 -6.56
N ARG A 51 -5.36 2.37 -6.89
CA ARG A 51 -6.26 2.99 -5.92
C ARG A 51 -6.96 1.93 -5.09
N TRP A 52 -7.35 2.27 -3.88
CA TRP A 52 -8.08 1.35 -3.00
C TRP A 52 -9.38 0.83 -3.61
N VAL A 53 -10.10 1.69 -4.35
CA VAL A 53 -11.33 1.30 -5.05
C VAL A 53 -11.05 0.26 -6.13
N ASP A 54 -9.96 0.42 -6.90
CA ASP A 54 -9.61 -0.52 -7.98
C ASP A 54 -9.17 -1.87 -7.42
N LEU A 55 -8.42 -1.87 -6.30
CA LEU A 55 -8.07 -3.09 -5.58
C LEU A 55 -9.32 -3.83 -5.09
N ARG A 56 -10.29 -3.10 -4.52
CA ARG A 56 -11.56 -3.68 -4.08
C ARG A 56 -12.33 -4.30 -5.24
N VAL A 57 -12.36 -3.64 -6.39
CA VAL A 57 -13.01 -4.17 -7.61
C VAL A 57 -12.30 -5.44 -8.09
N ALA A 58 -10.95 -5.45 -8.11
CA ALA A 58 -10.17 -6.61 -8.54
C ALA A 58 -10.34 -7.83 -7.62
N LEU A 59 -10.64 -7.62 -6.34
CA LEU A 59 -10.88 -8.69 -5.37
C LEU A 59 -12.35 -9.16 -5.34
N LYS A 60 -13.27 -8.45 -6.00
CA LYS A 60 -14.69 -8.82 -6.04
C LYS A 60 -14.89 -10.22 -6.61
N GLY A 61 -15.65 -11.06 -5.93
CA GLY A 61 -15.96 -12.44 -6.34
C GLY A 61 -14.88 -13.46 -6.03
N THR A 62 -13.70 -13.05 -5.52
CA THR A 62 -12.63 -13.99 -5.12
C THR A 62 -12.90 -14.67 -3.78
N GLY A 63 -13.84 -14.17 -2.98
CA GLY A 63 -14.06 -14.59 -1.59
C GLY A 63 -13.05 -14.03 -0.59
N PHE A 64 -12.14 -13.14 -1.05
CA PHE A 64 -11.09 -12.55 -0.23
C PHE A 64 -11.10 -11.03 -0.26
N ARG A 65 -10.52 -10.43 0.77
CA ARG A 65 -10.26 -9.00 0.87
C ARG A 65 -8.90 -8.72 1.51
N VAL A 66 -8.41 -7.50 1.41
CA VAL A 66 -7.35 -7.03 2.31
C VAL A 66 -7.98 -6.77 3.70
N PRO A 67 -7.27 -7.07 4.82
CA PRO A 67 -7.78 -6.85 6.17
C PRO A 67 -8.07 -5.39 6.52
N TYR A 68 -7.68 -4.49 5.65
CA TYR A 68 -7.78 -3.04 5.77
C TYR A 68 -8.72 -2.48 4.70
N LEU A 69 -9.71 -1.69 5.09
CA LEU A 69 -10.73 -1.17 4.15
C LEU A 69 -10.28 0.08 3.37
N GLY A 70 -9.03 0.46 3.49
CA GLY A 70 -8.48 1.63 2.83
C GLY A 70 -8.77 2.94 3.57
N THR A 71 -8.35 4.03 2.97
CA THR A 71 -8.58 5.36 3.51
C THR A 71 -9.98 5.86 3.17
N LEU A 72 -10.48 6.88 3.90
CA LEU A 72 -11.75 7.55 3.59
C LEU A 72 -11.77 8.14 2.17
N SER A 73 -10.61 8.47 1.60
CA SER A 73 -10.41 8.96 0.24
C SER A 73 -10.08 7.87 -0.78
N GLY A 74 -10.48 6.62 -0.53
CA GLY A 74 -10.10 5.44 -1.33
C GLY A 74 -10.43 5.48 -2.81
N ASN A 75 -11.32 6.38 -3.26
CA ASN A 75 -11.59 6.61 -4.67
C ASN A 75 -10.42 7.28 -5.41
N HIS A 76 -9.55 7.99 -4.69
CA HIS A 76 -8.40 8.73 -5.23
C HIS A 76 -7.07 8.28 -4.62
N ALA A 77 -7.07 7.93 -3.33
CA ALA A 77 -5.89 7.49 -2.62
C ALA A 77 -5.35 6.18 -3.18
N THR A 78 -4.03 6.15 -3.41
CA THR A 78 -3.32 4.96 -3.86
C THR A 78 -2.82 4.12 -2.69
N VAL A 79 -2.61 2.83 -2.95
CA VAL A 79 -2.07 1.91 -1.95
C VAL A 79 -0.69 2.39 -1.49
N GLY A 80 0.22 2.73 -2.42
CA GLY A 80 1.57 3.20 -2.07
C GLY A 80 1.58 4.48 -1.24
N GLY A 81 0.68 5.43 -1.53
CA GLY A 81 0.51 6.64 -0.71
C GLY A 81 0.02 6.31 0.69
N GLY A 82 -0.93 5.37 0.81
CA GLY A 82 -1.41 4.88 2.10
C GLY A 82 -0.30 4.25 2.95
N LEU A 83 0.56 3.45 2.33
CA LEU A 83 1.70 2.81 3.00
C LEU A 83 2.74 3.83 3.48
N SER A 84 3.08 4.79 2.63
CA SER A 84 4.09 5.81 2.94
C SER A 84 3.63 6.77 4.04
N GLN A 85 2.33 7.03 4.16
CA GLN A 85 1.76 7.96 5.14
C GLN A 85 1.16 7.27 6.36
N ASN A 86 1.24 5.95 6.46
CA ASN A 86 0.52 5.15 7.46
C ASN A 86 -0.95 5.58 7.55
N ALA A 87 -1.61 5.61 6.40
CA ALA A 87 -2.95 6.16 6.31
C ALA A 87 -3.93 5.42 7.24
N THR A 88 -4.70 6.19 7.96
CA THR A 88 -5.77 5.67 8.82
C THR A 88 -6.92 5.16 7.98
N GLY A 89 -7.48 4.03 8.36
CA GLY A 89 -8.64 3.43 7.74
C GLY A 89 -9.38 2.53 8.70
N MET A 90 -10.36 1.79 8.19
CA MET A 90 -11.14 0.82 8.97
C MET A 90 -10.64 -0.59 8.69
N GLY A 91 -10.42 -1.37 9.74
CA GLY A 91 -9.96 -2.74 9.63
C GLY A 91 -9.38 -3.25 10.93
N ARG A 92 -8.85 -4.47 10.88
CA ARG A 92 -8.07 -5.03 11.97
C ARG A 92 -6.66 -4.48 11.87
N THR A 93 -6.13 -3.92 12.94
CA THR A 93 -4.76 -3.42 13.03
C THR A 93 -4.46 -2.29 12.03
N THR A 94 -3.21 -2.01 11.76
CA THR A 94 -2.79 -0.96 10.84
C THR A 94 -2.56 -1.48 9.42
N LEU A 95 -2.55 -0.59 8.44
CA LEU A 95 -2.21 -0.98 7.06
C LEU A 95 -0.81 -1.63 6.98
N ALA A 96 0.14 -1.13 7.75
CA ALA A 96 1.50 -1.62 7.77
C ALA A 96 1.62 -3.10 8.17
N ASP A 97 0.72 -3.60 9.03
CA ASP A 97 0.72 -4.98 9.52
C ASP A 97 0.37 -6.00 8.42
N HIS A 98 -0.27 -5.54 7.36
CA HIS A 98 -0.73 -6.41 6.26
C HIS A 98 0.21 -6.44 5.06
N VAL A 99 1.34 -5.74 5.13
CA VAL A 99 2.35 -5.73 4.07
C VAL A 99 3.29 -6.91 4.25
N LEU A 100 3.30 -7.81 3.28
CA LEU A 100 4.16 -9.00 3.25
C LEU A 100 5.54 -8.71 2.65
N GLY A 101 5.62 -7.70 1.78
CA GLY A 101 6.87 -7.31 1.15
C GLY A 101 6.66 -6.19 0.14
N LEU A 102 7.77 -5.59 -0.26
CA LEU A 102 7.83 -4.46 -1.18
C LEU A 102 8.90 -4.69 -2.25
N GLU A 103 8.70 -4.05 -3.40
CA GLU A 103 9.75 -3.76 -4.35
C GLU A 103 10.00 -2.25 -4.33
N VAL A 104 11.24 -1.84 -4.13
CA VAL A 104 11.61 -0.44 -3.89
C VAL A 104 12.82 -0.06 -4.71
N VAL A 105 12.77 1.07 -5.39
CA VAL A 105 13.91 1.72 -6.04
C VAL A 105 14.53 2.69 -5.06
N LEU A 106 15.81 2.48 -4.74
CA LEU A 106 16.59 3.32 -3.84
C LEU A 106 17.08 4.58 -4.54
N GLY A 107 17.60 5.55 -3.79
CA GLY A 107 18.12 6.82 -4.30
C GLY A 107 19.32 6.68 -5.26
N ASP A 108 20.02 5.55 -5.24
CA ASP A 108 21.12 5.21 -6.17
C ASP A 108 20.65 4.40 -7.40
N GLY A 109 19.33 4.19 -7.54
CA GLY A 109 18.73 3.45 -8.65
C GLY A 109 18.69 1.93 -8.47
N ARG A 110 19.24 1.37 -7.40
CA ARG A 110 19.13 -0.06 -7.13
C ARG A 110 17.70 -0.46 -6.81
N LEU A 111 17.27 -1.57 -7.39
CA LEU A 111 15.99 -2.21 -7.08
C LEU A 111 16.21 -3.26 -5.98
N ILE A 112 15.49 -3.13 -4.88
CA ILE A 112 15.50 -4.12 -3.81
C ILE A 112 14.10 -4.73 -3.62
N LYS A 113 14.07 -5.93 -3.06
CA LYS A 113 12.85 -6.62 -2.65
C LYS A 113 12.95 -6.95 -1.17
N THR A 114 11.83 -6.88 -0.47
CA THR A 114 11.74 -7.17 0.96
C THR A 114 10.76 -8.32 1.23
N GLY A 115 10.78 -8.84 2.44
CA GLY A 115 10.00 -10.03 2.78
C GLY A 115 10.51 -11.29 2.07
N SER A 116 9.71 -12.34 1.99
CA SER A 116 10.09 -13.60 1.32
C SER A 116 10.31 -13.43 -0.18
N SER A 117 9.81 -12.35 -0.80
CA SER A 117 10.02 -12.05 -2.21
C SER A 117 11.46 -11.71 -2.60
N ASN A 118 12.35 -11.48 -1.62
CA ASN A 118 13.77 -11.25 -1.85
C ASN A 118 14.54 -12.54 -2.20
N THR A 119 13.95 -13.69 -1.96
CA THR A 119 14.56 -14.99 -2.25
C THR A 119 14.09 -15.51 -3.62
N LYS A 120 15.01 -16.12 -4.39
CA LYS A 120 14.66 -16.69 -5.70
C LYS A 120 13.61 -17.79 -5.56
N ASN A 121 12.65 -17.80 -6.47
CA ASN A 121 11.60 -18.83 -6.58
C ASN A 121 10.69 -18.94 -5.33
N THR A 122 10.59 -17.88 -4.53
CA THR A 122 9.72 -17.84 -3.35
C THR A 122 8.51 -16.96 -3.61
N SER A 123 7.33 -17.42 -3.17
CA SER A 123 6.12 -16.59 -3.14
C SER A 123 6.21 -15.53 -2.05
N PRO A 124 5.64 -14.33 -2.28
CA PRO A 124 5.71 -13.23 -1.32
C PRO A 124 4.63 -13.36 -0.21
N PHE A 125 4.58 -14.48 0.49
CA PHE A 125 3.54 -14.79 1.48
C PHE A 125 3.97 -14.51 2.92
N TYR A 126 5.25 -14.15 3.14
CA TYR A 126 5.80 -13.97 4.47
C TYR A 126 6.71 -12.74 4.56
N ARG A 127 6.49 -11.91 5.60
CA ARG A 127 7.20 -10.64 5.78
C ARG A 127 8.58 -10.79 6.40
N TYR A 128 8.72 -11.66 7.39
CA TYR A 128 9.89 -11.70 8.28
C TYR A 128 10.94 -12.71 7.79
N ASN A 129 11.57 -12.41 6.67
CA ASN A 129 12.68 -13.20 6.15
C ASN A 129 14.02 -12.55 6.59
N GLY A 130 14.39 -12.73 7.84
CA GLY A 130 15.47 -12.01 8.53
C GLY A 130 14.95 -10.74 9.24
N PRO A 131 15.78 -9.70 9.41
CA PRO A 131 15.34 -8.40 9.91
C PRO A 131 14.21 -7.81 9.09
N ASP A 132 13.29 -7.11 9.72
CA ASP A 132 12.13 -6.50 9.04
C ASP A 132 12.54 -5.30 8.16
N LEU A 133 13.10 -5.58 6.99
CA LEU A 133 13.42 -4.56 6.00
C LEU A 133 12.17 -3.92 5.38
N THR A 134 11.03 -4.62 5.39
CA THR A 134 9.76 -4.06 4.89
C THR A 134 9.33 -2.86 5.74
N GLY A 135 9.49 -2.95 7.06
CA GLY A 135 9.13 -1.88 7.99
C GLY A 135 9.86 -0.56 7.75
N ILE A 136 11.09 -0.59 7.22
CA ILE A 136 11.88 0.62 6.93
C ILE A 136 11.18 1.51 5.90
N PHE A 137 10.48 0.91 4.94
CA PHE A 137 9.82 1.62 3.83
C PHE A 137 8.34 1.89 4.09
N LEU A 138 7.84 1.61 5.29
CA LEU A 138 6.47 1.93 5.70
C LEU A 138 6.49 3.16 6.60
N CYS A 139 5.47 4.01 6.49
CA CYS A 139 5.35 5.23 7.29
C CYS A 139 6.54 6.20 7.11
N ASP A 140 7.25 6.10 6.00
CA ASP A 140 8.48 6.81 5.67
C ASP A 140 8.25 8.11 4.88
N SER A 141 6.99 8.47 4.61
CA SER A 141 6.60 9.58 3.70
C SER A 141 7.25 9.51 2.32
N GLY A 142 7.77 8.34 1.91
CA GLY A 142 8.51 8.13 0.66
C GLY A 142 9.97 8.53 0.72
N ALA A 143 10.53 8.80 1.92
CA ALA A 143 11.88 9.31 2.09
C ALA A 143 12.98 8.30 1.74
N PHE A 144 12.74 7.00 1.96
CA PHE A 144 13.79 5.98 1.81
C PHE A 144 13.82 5.29 0.45
N GLY A 145 12.85 5.57 -0.42
CA GLY A 145 12.82 5.01 -1.76
C GLY A 145 11.45 5.03 -2.40
N ILE A 146 11.43 4.77 -3.71
CA ILE A 146 10.22 4.72 -4.52
C ILE A 146 9.68 3.30 -4.49
N LYS A 147 8.56 3.10 -3.84
CA LYS A 147 7.87 1.80 -3.83
C LYS A 147 7.21 1.58 -5.18
N THR A 148 7.55 0.49 -5.85
CA THR A 148 6.99 0.14 -7.17
C THR A 148 5.96 -0.96 -7.08
N LYS A 149 6.16 -1.95 -6.20
CA LYS A 149 5.21 -3.03 -5.96
C LYS A 149 5.02 -3.28 -4.48
N VAL A 150 3.87 -3.82 -4.16
CA VAL A 150 3.53 -4.27 -2.82
C VAL A 150 2.84 -5.63 -2.87
N HIS A 151 3.12 -6.42 -1.86
CA HIS A 151 2.44 -7.68 -1.58
C HIS A 151 1.62 -7.49 -0.29
N LEU A 152 0.29 -7.60 -0.41
CA LEU A 152 -0.61 -7.46 0.72
C LEU A 152 -1.23 -8.81 1.08
N LEU A 153 -1.38 -9.05 2.37
CA LEU A 153 -2.10 -10.18 2.91
C LEU A 153 -3.57 -10.10 2.50
N LEU A 154 -4.15 -11.26 2.18
CA LEU A 154 -5.57 -11.44 1.99
C LEU A 154 -6.16 -12.26 3.13
N GLU A 155 -7.36 -11.90 3.56
CA GLU A 155 -8.20 -12.70 4.45
C GLU A 155 -9.51 -13.07 3.77
N PRO A 156 -10.17 -14.17 4.18
CA PRO A 156 -11.51 -14.48 3.71
C PRO A 156 -12.46 -13.31 3.99
N TRP A 157 -13.36 -13.05 3.04
CA TRP A 157 -14.36 -12.00 3.20
C TRP A 157 -15.32 -12.40 4.34
N PRO A 158 -15.36 -11.66 5.46
CA PRO A 158 -16.25 -12.01 6.55
C PRO A 158 -17.69 -11.62 6.23
N GLN A 159 -18.62 -12.27 6.90
CA GLN A 159 -19.98 -11.74 6.97
C GLN A 159 -19.95 -10.44 7.78
N MET A 160 -20.45 -9.36 7.19
CA MET A 160 -20.42 -8.03 7.81
C MET A 160 -21.83 -7.52 8.04
N SER A 161 -22.04 -6.87 9.19
CA SER A 161 -23.24 -6.11 9.50
C SER A 161 -22.86 -4.66 9.77
N PHE A 162 -23.68 -3.73 9.34
CA PHE A 162 -23.48 -2.31 9.53
C PHE A 162 -24.65 -1.73 10.31
N GLY A 163 -24.37 -0.81 11.22
CA GLY A 163 -25.37 -0.09 11.98
C GLY A 163 -25.02 1.39 12.07
N CYS A 164 -26.04 2.23 12.19
CA CYS A 164 -25.89 3.65 12.47
C CYS A 164 -26.66 3.98 13.74
N VAL A 165 -26.03 4.72 14.64
CA VAL A 165 -26.65 5.21 15.86
C VAL A 165 -26.61 6.72 15.83
N THR A 166 -27.76 7.36 15.98
CA THR A 166 -27.90 8.81 16.11
C THR A 166 -28.16 9.16 17.55
N PHE A 167 -27.50 10.20 18.02
CA PHE A 167 -27.73 10.78 19.36
C PHE A 167 -28.50 12.08 19.18
N PRO A 168 -29.46 12.39 20.07
CA PRO A 168 -30.07 13.71 20.06
C PRO A 168 -29.02 14.77 20.35
N ASP A 169 -29.12 15.89 19.64
CA ASP A 169 -28.28 17.04 19.91
C ASP A 169 -28.44 17.50 21.37
N ARG A 170 -27.35 17.92 21.99
CA ARG A 170 -27.34 18.44 23.35
C ARG A 170 -27.74 19.91 23.39
#